data_6d370a7a692d1c85dac775a9080a40ff
#
_entry.id   6d370a7a692d1c85dac775a9080a40ff
#
_cell.length_a   1.000
_cell.length_b   1.000
_cell.length_c   1.000
_cell.angle_alpha   90.00
_cell.angle_beta   90.00
_cell.angle_gamma   90.00
#
_symmetry.space_group_name_H-M   'P 1'
#
loop_
_entity.id
_entity.type
_entity.pdbx_description
1 polymer ?
#
loop_
_entity_poly.entity_id
_entity_poly.type
_entity_poly.pdbx_seq_one_letter_code
_entity_poly.pdbx_strand_id
1 'polypeptide(L)'
;GMYRMQVFGPVLTGMHWHKHKVSAKHFNEYKKLNKRMPVSVALGGDPVYTYAATAPLPDNVDEYMLAGFLRKKRVELVKCLTNELEVPADADFIIEGYVDPWEDYLLEGPFGDHTGYYSLADYYPKFHITCITHKKEAIYPSTIVGIPPQEDAWLGKATERIFLAPIKMTLVPEIVDMELPIEGVFHNLT
;
A
#
# COMPACT_ATOMS: atom_id res chain seq x y z
N GLY A 1 -4.14 -0.70 -0.42
CA GLY A 1 -3.15 0.19 0.20
C GLY A 1 -1.72 -0.31 0.06
N MET A 2 -0.76 0.58 0.18
CA MET A 2 0.66 0.25 0.22
C MET A 2 1.12 0.13 1.67
N TYR A 3 1.78 -0.99 2.01
CA TYR A 3 2.19 -1.28 3.38
C TYR A 3 3.58 -1.89 3.42
N ARG A 4 4.26 -1.65 4.52
CA ARG A 4 5.54 -2.26 4.85
C ARG A 4 5.30 -3.65 5.43
N MET A 5 6.17 -4.60 5.07
CA MET A 5 6.16 -5.96 5.59
C MET A 5 7.55 -6.33 6.10
N GLN A 6 7.69 -6.60 7.38
CA GLN A 6 8.93 -7.17 7.93
C GLN A 6 8.89 -8.69 7.83
N VAL A 7 9.95 -9.28 7.30
CA VAL A 7 10.10 -10.73 7.21
C VAL A 7 10.62 -11.27 8.56
N PHE A 8 9.87 -12.21 9.16
CA PHE A 8 10.25 -12.89 10.41
C PHE A 8 10.68 -14.35 10.18
N GLY A 9 10.32 -14.90 9.05
CA GLY A 9 10.65 -16.26 8.67
C GLY A 9 10.23 -16.61 7.25
N PRO A 10 10.47 -17.84 6.79
CA PRO A 10 10.19 -18.24 5.41
C PRO A 10 8.73 -18.09 4.97
N VAL A 11 7.81 -18.17 5.90
CA VAL A 11 6.35 -18.12 5.66
C VAL A 11 5.64 -17.14 6.60
N LEU A 12 6.38 -16.23 7.23
CA LEU A 12 5.84 -15.31 8.22
C LEU A 12 6.39 -13.91 8.05
N THR A 13 5.48 -12.94 7.92
CA THR A 13 5.81 -11.50 7.92
C THR A 13 4.91 -10.74 8.89
N GLY A 14 5.28 -9.50 9.21
CA GLY A 14 4.40 -8.53 9.84
C GLY A 14 3.60 -7.77 8.78
N MET A 15 2.50 -7.15 9.22
CA MET A 15 1.68 -6.26 8.39
C MET A 15 1.55 -4.91 9.07
N HIS A 16 2.32 -3.93 8.61
CA HIS A 16 2.38 -2.59 9.19
C HIS A 16 1.11 -1.77 8.86
N TRP A 17 0.01 -2.10 9.52
CA TRP A 17 -1.28 -1.44 9.32
C TRP A 17 -1.55 -0.39 10.39
N HIS A 18 -1.50 0.86 10.03
CA HIS A 18 -1.93 1.95 10.91
C HIS A 18 -3.44 1.92 11.13
N LYS A 19 -3.87 2.31 12.33
CA LYS A 19 -5.27 2.27 12.80
C LYS A 19 -6.29 2.93 11.86
N HIS A 20 -5.86 3.94 11.12
CA HIS A 20 -6.74 4.73 10.24
C HIS A 20 -6.75 4.24 8.79
N LYS A 21 -5.99 3.20 8.46
CA LYS A 21 -5.94 2.64 7.11
C LYS A 21 -7.07 1.64 6.86
N VAL A 22 -7.46 1.51 5.58
CA VAL A 22 -8.54 0.61 5.15
C VAL A 22 -8.30 -0.83 5.60
N SER A 23 -7.07 -1.32 5.54
CA SER A 23 -6.74 -2.68 6.00
C SER A 23 -7.01 -2.92 7.47
N ALA A 24 -6.81 -1.90 8.32
CA ALA A 24 -7.16 -2.01 9.74
C ALA A 24 -8.68 -2.06 9.95
N LYS A 25 -9.47 -1.37 9.10
CA LYS A 25 -10.93 -1.48 9.11
C LYS A 25 -11.36 -2.89 8.73
N HIS A 26 -10.86 -3.43 7.60
CA HIS A 26 -11.13 -4.80 7.17
C HIS A 26 -10.72 -5.83 8.22
N PHE A 27 -9.54 -5.69 8.81
CA PHE A 27 -9.08 -6.55 9.89
C PHE A 27 -10.08 -6.60 11.06
N ASN A 28 -10.59 -5.45 11.49
CA ASN A 28 -11.58 -5.37 12.57
C ASN A 28 -12.93 -6.00 12.18
N GLU A 29 -13.33 -5.93 10.93
CA GLU A 29 -14.53 -6.61 10.42
C GLU A 29 -14.37 -8.13 10.47
N TYR A 30 -13.24 -8.66 9.97
CA TYR A 30 -12.94 -10.08 10.05
C TYR A 30 -12.85 -10.58 11.49
N LYS A 31 -12.33 -9.76 12.41
CA LYS A 31 -12.34 -10.04 13.84
C LYS A 31 -13.75 -10.19 14.39
N LYS A 32 -14.68 -9.29 14.02
CA LYS A 32 -16.09 -9.39 14.42
C LYS A 32 -16.78 -10.63 13.85
N LEU A 33 -16.40 -11.04 12.64
CA LEU A 33 -16.92 -12.25 11.99
C LEU A 33 -16.31 -13.55 12.53
N ASN A 34 -15.33 -13.47 13.41
CA ASN A 34 -14.54 -14.60 13.92
C ASN A 34 -13.91 -15.43 12.79
N LYS A 35 -13.32 -14.75 11.82
CA LYS A 35 -12.70 -15.37 10.63
C LYS A 35 -11.29 -14.84 10.40
N ARG A 36 -10.45 -15.70 9.83
CA ARG A 36 -9.16 -15.27 9.26
C ARG A 36 -9.42 -14.34 8.09
N MET A 37 -8.63 -13.28 8.00
CA MET A 37 -8.68 -12.34 6.90
C MET A 37 -7.76 -12.81 5.77
N PRO A 38 -8.27 -13.15 4.58
CA PRO A 38 -7.41 -13.43 3.44
C PRO A 38 -6.70 -12.15 3.01
N VAL A 39 -5.44 -12.29 2.66
CA VAL A 39 -4.60 -11.17 2.20
C VAL A 39 -3.77 -11.64 1.02
N SER A 40 -3.66 -10.79 0.01
CA SER A 40 -2.74 -10.99 -1.11
C SER A 40 -1.98 -9.71 -1.39
N VAL A 41 -0.68 -9.84 -1.54
CA VAL A 41 0.25 -8.73 -1.78
C VAL A 41 0.77 -8.84 -3.20
N ALA A 42 0.52 -7.81 -4.01
CA ALA A 42 1.07 -7.69 -5.35
C ALA A 42 2.30 -6.78 -5.33
N LEU A 43 3.39 -7.25 -5.94
CA LEU A 43 4.63 -6.50 -6.10
C LEU A 43 4.98 -6.41 -7.58
N GLY A 44 5.44 -5.24 -8.02
CA GLY A 44 5.82 -5.02 -9.41
C GLY A 44 4.63 -4.88 -10.36
N GLY A 45 4.89 -5.11 -11.62
CA GLY A 45 3.95 -4.77 -12.69
C GLY A 45 4.01 -3.29 -13.05
N ASP A 46 2.86 -2.71 -13.42
CA ASP A 46 2.81 -1.28 -13.75
C ASP A 46 3.00 -0.42 -12.49
N PRO A 47 3.94 0.55 -12.49
CA PRO A 47 4.19 1.42 -11.33
C PRO A 47 2.96 2.18 -10.82
N VAL A 48 1.94 2.33 -11.64
CA VAL A 48 0.69 2.99 -11.25
C VAL A 48 -0.05 2.23 -10.14
N TYR A 49 0.17 0.93 -9.98
CA TYR A 49 -0.42 0.16 -8.87
C TYR A 49 0.13 0.63 -7.52
N THR A 50 1.44 0.84 -7.44
CA THR A 50 2.09 1.38 -6.24
C THR A 50 1.55 2.78 -5.94
N TYR A 51 1.46 3.65 -6.96
CA TYR A 51 0.91 4.98 -6.79
C TYR A 51 -0.56 4.93 -6.32
N ALA A 52 -1.42 4.19 -7.01
CA ALA A 52 -2.84 4.09 -6.66
C ALA A 52 -3.06 3.57 -5.23
N ALA A 53 -2.19 2.66 -4.77
CA ALA A 53 -2.23 2.12 -3.42
C ALA A 53 -1.86 3.16 -2.34
N THR A 54 -1.20 4.27 -2.70
CA THR A 54 -0.89 5.38 -1.79
C THR A 54 -1.85 6.56 -1.91
N ALA A 55 -2.63 6.60 -2.98
CA ALA A 55 -3.47 7.74 -3.31
C ALA A 55 -4.54 8.02 -2.22
N PRO A 56 -4.82 9.29 -1.91
CA PRO A 56 -5.79 9.66 -0.90
C PRO A 56 -7.23 9.55 -1.44
N LEU A 57 -7.64 8.34 -1.74
CA LEU A 57 -8.99 8.06 -2.23
C LEU A 57 -10.01 8.02 -1.09
N PRO A 58 -11.28 8.41 -1.35
CA PRO A 58 -12.37 8.21 -0.41
C PRO A 58 -12.56 6.73 -0.08
N ASP A 59 -13.10 6.46 1.10
CA ASP A 59 -13.52 5.11 1.48
C ASP A 59 -14.45 4.51 0.41
N ASN A 60 -14.30 3.23 0.13
CA ASN A 60 -15.08 2.48 -0.88
C ASN A 60 -14.80 2.84 -2.35
N VAL A 61 -13.79 3.63 -2.65
CA VAL A 61 -13.28 3.78 -4.02
C VAL A 61 -12.17 2.77 -4.23
N ASP A 62 -12.34 1.92 -5.24
CA ASP A 62 -11.34 0.89 -5.57
C ASP A 62 -10.09 1.53 -6.19
N GLU A 63 -8.94 1.25 -5.61
CA GLU A 63 -7.63 1.74 -6.08
C GLU A 63 -7.32 1.28 -7.52
N TYR A 64 -7.82 0.12 -7.95
CA TYR A 64 -7.68 -0.35 -9.33
C TYR A 64 -8.48 0.50 -10.33
N MET A 65 -9.55 1.17 -9.89
CA MET A 65 -10.25 2.13 -10.76
C MET A 65 -9.35 3.33 -11.06
N LEU A 66 -8.68 3.88 -10.04
CA LEU A 66 -7.70 4.95 -10.23
C LEU A 66 -6.53 4.49 -11.11
N ALA A 67 -5.99 3.30 -10.84
CA ALA A 67 -4.92 2.74 -11.64
C ALA A 67 -5.34 2.59 -13.12
N GLY A 68 -6.52 2.09 -13.38
CA GLY A 68 -7.07 1.95 -14.73
C GLY A 68 -7.27 3.32 -15.42
N PHE A 69 -7.74 4.31 -14.69
CA PHE A 69 -7.89 5.69 -15.19
C PHE A 69 -6.54 6.30 -15.60
N LEU A 70 -5.54 6.20 -14.74
CA LEU A 70 -4.20 6.74 -15.00
C LEU A 70 -3.50 6.02 -16.15
N ARG A 71 -3.64 4.70 -16.24
CA ARG A 71 -3.11 3.89 -17.35
C ARG A 71 -3.85 4.09 -18.67
N LYS A 72 -5.06 4.63 -18.63
CA LYS A 72 -6.01 4.63 -19.78
C LYS A 72 -6.26 3.20 -20.32
N LYS A 73 -6.19 2.21 -19.45
CA LYS A 73 -6.36 0.79 -19.75
C LYS A 73 -6.90 0.06 -18.52
N ARG A 74 -7.84 -0.86 -18.72
CA ARG A 74 -8.35 -1.69 -17.62
C ARG A 74 -7.22 -2.44 -16.92
N VAL A 75 -7.32 -2.57 -15.61
CA VAL A 75 -6.52 -3.51 -14.83
C VAL A 75 -7.15 -4.89 -15.01
N GLU A 76 -6.40 -5.79 -15.61
CA GLU A 76 -6.81 -7.19 -15.71
C GLU A 76 -6.51 -7.89 -14.38
N LEU A 77 -7.52 -8.54 -13.82
CA LEU A 77 -7.42 -9.25 -12.56
C LEU A 77 -7.49 -10.75 -12.78
N VAL A 78 -6.76 -11.50 -11.99
CA VAL A 78 -6.79 -12.97 -11.93
C VAL A 78 -7.00 -13.42 -10.50
N LYS A 79 -7.68 -14.55 -10.32
CA LYS A 79 -7.89 -15.15 -9.01
C LYS A 79 -6.57 -15.65 -8.43
N CYS A 80 -6.43 -15.47 -7.13
CA CYS A 80 -5.38 -16.09 -6.34
C CYS A 80 -5.52 -17.63 -6.33
N LEU A 81 -4.42 -18.33 -6.02
CA LEU A 81 -4.40 -19.80 -5.99
C LEU A 81 -4.91 -20.37 -4.66
N THR A 82 -4.69 -19.67 -3.55
CA THR A 82 -4.95 -20.18 -2.19
C THR A 82 -6.03 -19.41 -1.44
N ASN A 83 -6.59 -18.36 -2.05
CA ASN A 83 -7.72 -17.62 -1.50
C ASN A 83 -8.61 -17.05 -2.62
N GLU A 84 -9.74 -16.46 -2.26
CA GLU A 84 -10.75 -15.96 -3.22
C GLU A 84 -10.48 -14.53 -3.72
N LEU A 85 -9.36 -13.93 -3.36
CA LEU A 85 -9.03 -12.59 -3.79
C LEU A 85 -8.58 -12.57 -5.26
N GLU A 86 -8.71 -11.39 -5.86
CA GLU A 86 -8.24 -11.12 -7.21
C GLU A 86 -7.07 -10.11 -7.16
N VAL A 87 -6.09 -10.33 -8.02
CA VAL A 87 -4.84 -9.57 -8.08
C VAL A 87 -4.50 -9.19 -9.52
N PRO A 88 -3.68 -8.13 -9.75
CA PRO A 88 -3.31 -7.76 -11.11
C PRO A 88 -2.57 -8.90 -11.83
N ALA A 89 -3.05 -9.24 -13.03
CA ALA A 89 -2.50 -10.32 -13.85
C ALA A 89 -1.07 -10.05 -14.32
N ASP A 90 -0.67 -8.77 -14.36
CA ASP A 90 0.66 -8.31 -14.78
C ASP A 90 1.58 -7.93 -13.60
N ALA A 91 1.24 -8.28 -12.36
CA ALA A 91 2.16 -8.16 -11.24
C ALA A 91 3.37 -9.09 -11.40
N ASP A 92 4.54 -8.69 -10.90
CA ASP A 92 5.75 -9.51 -10.97
C ASP A 92 5.75 -10.62 -9.93
N PHE A 93 5.28 -10.32 -8.72
CA PHE A 93 5.12 -11.29 -7.62
C PHE A 93 3.74 -11.15 -6.99
N ILE A 94 3.16 -12.27 -6.61
CA ILE A 94 1.98 -12.32 -5.73
C ILE A 94 2.33 -13.16 -4.51
N ILE A 95 2.10 -12.62 -3.33
CA ILE A 95 2.27 -13.29 -2.05
C ILE A 95 0.89 -13.45 -1.44
N GLU A 96 0.40 -14.68 -1.34
CA GLU A 96 -0.92 -14.99 -0.83
C GLU A 96 -0.84 -15.54 0.60
N GLY A 97 -1.88 -15.29 1.38
CA GLY A 97 -1.94 -15.84 2.72
C GLY A 97 -3.12 -15.27 3.52
N TYR A 98 -2.95 -15.25 4.83
CA TYR A 98 -3.98 -14.77 5.73
C TYR A 98 -3.38 -14.09 6.97
N VAL A 99 -4.19 -13.26 7.60
CA VAL A 99 -3.96 -12.72 8.94
C VAL A 99 -5.02 -13.30 9.88
N ASP A 100 -4.57 -13.81 11.02
CA ASP A 100 -5.48 -14.30 12.07
C ASP A 100 -5.69 -13.20 13.13
N PRO A 101 -6.91 -12.65 13.26
CA PRO A 101 -7.17 -11.55 14.20
C PRO A 101 -7.05 -11.93 15.69
N TRP A 102 -6.88 -13.20 15.99
CA TRP A 102 -6.81 -13.71 17.37
C TRP A 102 -5.40 -14.08 17.81
N GLU A 103 -4.44 -13.99 16.92
CA GLU A 103 -3.04 -14.20 17.28
C GLU A 103 -2.42 -12.99 17.95
N ASP A 104 -1.43 -13.22 18.81
CA ASP A 104 -0.59 -12.17 19.36
C ASP A 104 0.19 -11.48 18.23
N TYR A 105 0.31 -10.18 18.32
CA TYR A 105 1.07 -9.36 17.38
C TYR A 105 2.56 -9.59 17.55
N LEU A 106 3.32 -9.32 16.49
CA LEU A 106 4.79 -9.34 16.51
C LEU A 106 5.34 -7.93 16.61
N LEU A 107 6.43 -7.80 17.37
CA LEU A 107 7.21 -6.57 17.43
C LEU A 107 7.92 -6.36 16.09
N GLU A 108 7.64 -5.26 15.45
CA GLU A 108 8.17 -4.83 14.16
C GLU A 108 8.99 -3.54 14.30
N GLY A 109 10.11 -3.45 13.59
CA GLY A 109 10.99 -2.28 13.61
C GLY A 109 12.08 -2.37 14.68
N PRO A 110 12.85 -1.26 14.88
CA PRO A 110 12.74 -0.02 14.11
C PRO A 110 13.22 -0.16 12.65
N PHE A 111 12.68 0.69 11.74
CA PHE A 111 13.11 0.75 10.33
C PHE A 111 13.77 2.07 9.99
N GLY A 112 14.66 2.06 9.01
CA GLY A 112 15.01 3.26 8.27
C GLY A 112 13.76 3.75 7.51
N ASP A 113 13.30 4.96 7.84
CA ASP A 113 12.07 5.52 7.30
C ASP A 113 12.36 6.55 6.19
N HIS A 114 11.36 6.85 5.38
CA HIS A 114 11.44 7.84 4.31
C HIS A 114 11.67 9.28 4.82
N THR A 115 11.46 9.53 6.10
CA THR A 115 11.78 10.80 6.75
C THR A 115 13.28 11.02 6.97
N GLY A 116 14.12 9.99 6.78
CA GLY A 116 15.55 10.01 7.08
C GLY A 116 15.90 9.59 8.50
N TYR A 117 14.91 9.22 9.29
CA TYR A 117 15.07 8.76 10.67
C TYR A 117 14.56 7.32 10.83
N TYR A 118 14.91 6.68 11.94
CA TYR A 118 14.33 5.38 12.27
C TYR A 118 12.93 5.54 12.85
N SER A 119 12.00 4.67 12.41
CA SER A 119 10.68 4.55 13.01
C SER A 119 10.76 3.92 14.39
N LEU A 120 9.74 4.15 15.22
CA LEU A 120 9.57 3.40 16.46
C LEU A 120 9.25 1.94 16.18
N ALA A 121 9.71 1.04 17.05
CA ALA A 121 9.25 -0.33 17.06
C ALA A 121 7.83 -0.39 17.67
N ASP A 122 6.94 -1.17 17.08
CA ASP A 122 5.57 -1.36 17.56
C ASP A 122 5.05 -2.75 17.16
N TYR A 123 3.89 -3.12 17.70
CA TYR A 123 3.29 -4.43 17.50
C TYR A 123 2.28 -4.41 16.37
N TYR A 124 2.44 -5.35 15.42
CA TYR A 124 1.58 -5.49 14.24
C TYR A 124 1.12 -6.92 14.02
N PRO A 125 -0.01 -7.12 13.29
CA PRO A 125 -0.52 -8.44 12.96
C PRO A 125 0.48 -9.29 12.18
N LYS A 126 0.39 -10.60 12.38
CA LYS A 126 1.15 -11.61 11.62
C LYS A 126 0.46 -11.88 10.29
N PHE A 127 1.24 -11.99 9.23
CA PHE A 127 0.78 -12.46 7.94
C PHE A 127 1.43 -13.82 7.63
N HIS A 128 0.59 -14.83 7.53
CA HIS A 128 0.99 -16.20 7.21
C HIS A 128 0.92 -16.42 5.71
N ILE A 129 2.06 -16.69 5.10
CA ILE A 129 2.19 -16.90 3.66
C ILE A 129 1.83 -18.34 3.33
N THR A 130 0.91 -18.52 2.38
CA THR A 130 0.47 -19.83 1.88
C THR A 130 0.99 -20.14 0.48
N CYS A 131 1.22 -19.11 -0.34
CA CYS A 131 1.70 -19.26 -1.70
C CYS A 131 2.47 -18.01 -2.14
N ILE A 132 3.48 -18.23 -2.97
CA ILE A 132 4.17 -17.16 -3.70
C ILE A 132 4.22 -17.57 -5.17
N THR A 133 3.69 -16.71 -6.03
CA THR A 133 3.80 -16.86 -7.49
C THR A 133 4.58 -15.68 -8.07
N HIS A 134 5.23 -15.90 -9.20
CA HIS A 134 5.99 -14.86 -9.87
C HIS A 134 6.08 -15.11 -11.39
N LYS A 135 6.34 -14.06 -12.16
CA LYS A 135 6.69 -14.18 -13.56
C LYS A 135 8.02 -14.91 -13.74
N LYS A 136 8.25 -15.49 -14.91
CA LYS A 136 9.55 -16.11 -15.24
C LYS A 136 10.69 -15.10 -15.15
N GLU A 137 10.47 -13.89 -15.65
CA GLU A 137 11.41 -12.76 -15.61
C GLU A 137 10.85 -11.66 -14.71
N ALA A 138 10.63 -11.98 -13.45
CA ALA A 138 10.08 -11.05 -12.48
C ALA A 138 11.11 -9.97 -12.10
N ILE A 139 10.65 -8.73 -12.01
CA ILE A 139 11.43 -7.60 -11.52
C ILE A 139 10.97 -7.29 -10.10
N TYR A 140 11.87 -7.39 -9.13
CA TYR A 140 11.56 -7.00 -7.76
C TYR A 140 11.65 -5.48 -7.60
N PRO A 141 10.53 -4.79 -7.37
CA PRO A 141 10.55 -3.35 -7.13
C PRO A 141 11.17 -3.07 -5.76
N SER A 142 12.14 -2.18 -5.73
CA SER A 142 12.81 -1.77 -4.51
C SER A 142 12.81 -0.25 -4.41
N THR A 143 12.51 0.27 -3.22
CA THR A 143 12.62 1.69 -2.92
C THR A 143 13.88 1.97 -2.13
N ILE A 144 14.47 3.12 -2.36
CA ILE A 144 15.59 3.63 -1.56
C ILE A 144 15.00 4.64 -0.58
N VAL A 145 14.91 4.25 0.68
CA VAL A 145 14.43 5.15 1.74
C VAL A 145 15.62 5.80 2.46
N GLY A 146 15.43 7.02 2.91
CA GLY A 146 16.46 7.77 3.61
C GLY A 146 16.15 9.26 3.66
N ILE A 147 17.21 10.05 3.86
CA ILE A 147 17.10 11.52 3.92
C ILE A 147 16.55 12.04 2.58
N PRO A 148 15.44 12.82 2.58
CA PRO A 148 14.89 13.42 1.36
C PRO A 148 15.92 14.28 0.59
N PRO A 149 15.78 14.40 -0.74
CA PRO A 149 14.73 13.84 -1.58
C PRO A 149 15.01 12.40 -2.02
N GLN A 150 13.99 11.56 -1.94
CA GLN A 150 13.99 10.18 -2.46
C GLN A 150 12.69 9.94 -3.24
N GLU A 151 12.28 8.68 -3.48
CA GLU A 151 11.11 8.35 -4.31
C GLU A 151 9.82 8.99 -3.81
N ASP A 152 9.67 9.15 -2.52
CA ASP A 152 8.47 9.72 -1.91
C ASP A 152 8.22 11.17 -2.33
N ALA A 153 9.26 11.92 -2.62
CA ALA A 153 9.13 13.27 -3.18
C ALA A 153 8.38 13.27 -4.52
N TRP A 154 8.63 12.26 -5.35
CA TRP A 154 7.96 12.10 -6.65
C TRP A 154 6.53 11.58 -6.51
N LEU A 155 6.26 10.75 -5.52
CA LEU A 155 4.89 10.35 -5.16
C LEU A 155 4.06 11.57 -4.69
N GLY A 156 4.67 12.44 -3.89
CA GLY A 156 4.08 13.73 -3.50
C GLY A 156 3.74 14.60 -4.72
N LYS A 157 4.69 14.80 -5.62
CA LYS A 157 4.47 15.56 -6.87
C LYS A 157 3.40 14.96 -7.76
N ALA A 158 3.33 13.65 -7.88
CA ALA A 158 2.25 12.98 -8.61
C ALA A 158 0.89 13.28 -7.96
N THR A 159 0.81 13.21 -6.65
CA THR A 159 -0.41 13.51 -5.88
C THR A 159 -0.87 14.95 -6.11
N GLU A 160 0.03 15.93 -6.05
CA GLU A 160 -0.31 17.35 -6.35
C GLU A 160 -0.99 17.46 -7.71
N ARG A 161 -0.37 16.90 -8.74
CA ARG A 161 -0.85 17.06 -10.13
C ARG A 161 -2.13 16.28 -10.42
N ILE A 162 -2.28 15.11 -9.83
CA ILE A 162 -3.47 14.28 -10.02
C ILE A 162 -4.67 14.82 -9.27
N PHE A 163 -4.47 15.28 -8.04
CA PHE A 163 -5.58 15.69 -7.17
C PHE A 163 -5.91 17.19 -7.20
N LEU A 164 -5.07 18.05 -7.76
CA LEU A 164 -5.37 19.49 -7.86
C LEU A 164 -6.71 19.76 -8.54
N ALA A 165 -6.96 19.14 -9.70
CA ALA A 165 -8.20 19.34 -10.42
C ALA A 165 -9.44 18.82 -9.68
N PRO A 166 -9.48 17.57 -9.17
CA PRO A 166 -10.57 17.10 -8.32
C PRO A 166 -10.82 17.98 -7.10
N ILE A 167 -9.79 18.40 -6.38
CA ILE A 167 -9.92 19.27 -5.20
C ILE A 167 -10.54 20.62 -5.60
N LYS A 168 -10.04 21.23 -6.67
CA LYS A 168 -10.58 22.48 -7.20
C LYS A 168 -12.06 22.38 -7.58
N MET A 169 -12.44 21.26 -8.18
CA MET A 169 -13.81 21.05 -8.65
C MET A 169 -14.81 20.73 -7.54
N THR A 170 -14.35 20.18 -6.42
CA THR A 170 -15.26 19.59 -5.41
C THR A 170 -15.14 20.20 -4.02
N LEU A 171 -13.95 20.64 -3.62
CA LEU A 171 -13.67 21.03 -2.24
C LEU A 171 -13.28 22.51 -2.08
N VAL A 172 -12.35 22.98 -2.90
CA VAL A 172 -11.76 24.32 -2.78
C VAL A 172 -11.68 24.98 -4.17
N PRO A 173 -12.77 25.59 -4.66
CA PRO A 173 -12.81 26.20 -6.00
C PRO A 173 -11.77 27.31 -6.21
N GLU A 174 -11.37 27.99 -5.13
CA GLU A 174 -10.41 29.09 -5.14
C GLU A 174 -8.95 28.64 -5.28
N ILE A 175 -8.67 27.34 -5.11
CA ILE A 175 -7.29 26.84 -5.18
C ILE A 175 -6.70 27.10 -6.57
N VAL A 176 -5.53 27.72 -6.61
CA VAL A 176 -4.80 28.01 -7.85
C VAL A 176 -3.80 26.90 -8.15
N ASP A 177 -3.04 26.52 -7.14
CA ASP A 177 -2.04 25.45 -7.19
C ASP A 177 -1.85 24.84 -5.80
N MET A 178 -1.11 23.74 -5.70
CA MET A 178 -0.76 23.11 -4.44
C MET A 178 0.66 22.53 -4.51
N GLU A 179 1.34 22.55 -3.40
CA GLU A 179 2.65 21.97 -3.24
C GLU A 179 2.74 21.17 -1.94
N LEU A 180 3.35 20.01 -2.05
CA LEU A 180 3.74 19.14 -0.93
C LEU A 180 5.27 19.19 -0.82
N PRO A 181 5.83 20.06 0.04
CA PRO A 181 7.26 20.30 0.07
C PRO A 181 8.04 19.06 0.52
N ILE A 182 9.20 18.87 -0.08
CA ILE A 182 10.10 17.74 0.19
C ILE A 182 10.54 17.73 1.66
N GLU A 183 10.77 18.91 2.23
CA GLU A 183 11.24 19.11 3.62
C GLU A 183 10.24 18.58 4.65
N GLY A 184 8.96 18.58 4.32
CA GLY A 184 7.89 17.98 5.12
C GLY A 184 7.60 16.53 4.80
N VAL A 185 8.37 15.93 3.87
CA VAL A 185 8.13 14.58 3.34
C VAL A 185 6.67 14.43 2.90
N PHE A 186 6.13 15.47 2.23
CA PHE A 186 4.74 15.63 1.81
C PHE A 186 3.66 15.40 2.91
N HIS A 187 4.05 15.34 4.16
CA HIS A 187 3.12 15.22 5.29
C HIS A 187 2.86 16.55 5.99
N ASN A 188 3.69 17.55 5.77
CA ASN A 188 3.51 18.86 6.36
C ASN A 188 2.72 19.79 5.43
N LEU A 189 1.58 20.17 5.92
CA LEU A 189 0.90 21.38 5.46
C LEU A 189 1.47 22.54 6.27
N THR A 190 2.42 23.22 5.71
CA THR A 190 2.83 24.53 6.23
C THR A 190 2.02 25.59 5.54
#